data_5e10616136d68bb560a97aa1965fe9d5
#
_entry.id   5e10616136d68bb560a97aa1965fe9d5
#
_cell.length_a   1.000
_cell.length_b   1.000
_cell.length_c   1.000
_cell.angle_alpha   90.00
_cell.angle_beta   90.00
_cell.angle_gamma   90.00
#
_symmetry.space_group_name_H-M   'P 1'
#
loop_
_entity.id
_entity.type
_entity.pdbx_description
1 polymer ?
#
loop_
_entity_poly.entity_id
_entity_poly.type
_entity_poly.pdbx_seq_one_letter_code
_entity_poly.pdbx_strand_id
1 'polypeptide(L)'
;ALIGQVRASYSGQGGPLMPIAVSTMSEEPDALSLRANELLAALDEINLYRIAAERLPFSIPVRGSYRNTSGFGYRRDPLNGGRRLHAGVDFAGARGTDIVAGGEGRVIFAGRQSGYGLMVEIDHGFGITTRYAHLTRVHVSRGERVSRGEHIGDMGCTGRCTGTHLHYEVRRNGDPVNPMTFITAGRDVF
;
A
#
# COMPACT_ATOMS: atom_id res chain seq x y z
N ALA A 1 -8.60 4.83 13.92
CA ALA A 1 -7.70 5.88 13.39
C ALA A 1 -7.70 5.92 11.86
N LEU A 2 -7.53 4.78 11.14
CA LEU A 2 -7.46 4.73 9.68
C LEU A 2 -8.78 5.16 9.01
N ILE A 3 -9.92 4.63 9.44
CA ILE A 3 -11.26 4.97 8.92
C ILE A 3 -11.57 6.46 9.05
N GLY A 4 -11.14 7.10 10.14
CA GLY A 4 -11.29 8.56 10.32
C GLY A 4 -10.49 9.36 9.29
N GLN A 5 -9.28 8.89 8.93
CA GLN A 5 -8.45 9.50 7.89
C GLN A 5 -9.04 9.29 6.49
N VAL A 6 -9.59 8.09 6.22
CA VAL A 6 -10.31 7.80 4.95
C VAL A 6 -11.50 8.74 4.80
N ARG A 7 -12.33 8.90 5.84
CA ARG A 7 -13.45 9.87 5.85
C ARG A 7 -13.00 11.30 5.57
N ALA A 8 -11.93 11.75 6.21
CA ALA A 8 -11.41 13.11 6.06
C ALA A 8 -10.83 13.38 4.67
N SER A 9 -10.32 12.35 3.98
CA SER A 9 -9.73 12.46 2.64
C SER A 9 -10.70 12.12 1.49
N TYR A 10 -11.92 11.69 1.82
CA TYR A 10 -12.93 11.30 0.84
C TYR A 10 -13.54 12.54 0.19
N SER A 11 -13.11 12.84 -1.04
CA SER A 11 -13.67 13.88 -1.92
C SER A 11 -14.42 13.27 -3.11
N GLY A 12 -15.07 12.12 -2.92
CA GLY A 12 -15.74 11.37 -3.99
C GLY A 12 -16.91 12.15 -4.63
N GLN A 13 -17.15 11.92 -5.91
CA GLN A 13 -18.35 12.33 -6.61
C GLN A 13 -19.55 11.51 -6.09
N GLY A 14 -20.21 12.03 -5.12
CA GLY A 14 -21.27 11.43 -4.34
C GLY A 14 -20.97 11.81 -2.90
N GLY A 15 -21.47 12.96 -2.46
CA GLY A 15 -21.33 13.39 -1.07
C GLY A 15 -21.83 12.34 -0.10
N PRO A 16 -21.59 12.50 1.21
CA PRO A 16 -22.14 11.61 2.21
C PRO A 16 -23.65 11.50 1.96
N LEU A 17 -24.16 10.26 1.97
CA LEU A 17 -25.60 10.03 1.82
C LEU A 17 -26.31 10.87 2.91
N MET A 18 -27.10 11.85 2.47
CA MET A 18 -27.86 12.69 3.38
C MET A 18 -28.98 11.83 4.01
N PRO A 19 -29.23 11.93 5.30
CA PRO A 19 -30.36 11.25 5.92
C PRO A 19 -31.65 11.57 5.16
N ILE A 20 -32.44 10.55 4.89
CA ILE A 20 -33.76 10.75 4.28
C ILE A 20 -34.65 11.42 5.31
N ALA A 21 -34.90 12.71 5.12
CA ALA A 21 -35.96 13.41 5.84
C ALA A 21 -37.25 13.21 5.04
N VAL A 22 -38.07 12.28 5.45
CA VAL A 22 -39.46 12.21 4.99
C VAL A 22 -40.20 13.32 5.74
N SER A 23 -40.58 14.37 5.02
CA SER A 23 -41.41 15.46 5.55
C SER A 23 -42.83 14.93 5.79
N THR A 24 -43.02 14.27 6.91
CA THR A 24 -44.34 14.03 7.46
C THR A 24 -44.45 14.87 8.74
N MET A 25 -45.63 15.40 9.01
CA MET A 25 -45.92 16.27 10.15
C MET A 25 -45.86 15.57 11.51
N SER A 26 -45.08 14.51 11.66
CA SER A 26 -44.80 13.82 12.90
C SER A 26 -43.38 14.14 13.38
N GLU A 27 -43.22 14.54 14.61
CA GLU A 27 -41.94 14.96 15.25
C GLU A 27 -40.94 13.80 15.40
N GLU A 28 -41.35 12.54 15.17
CA GLU A 28 -40.44 11.36 15.23
C GLU A 28 -40.34 10.66 13.87
N PRO A 29 -39.11 10.28 13.46
CA PRO A 29 -38.93 9.49 12.25
C PRO A 29 -39.62 8.13 12.39
N ASP A 30 -40.35 7.71 11.37
CA ASP A 30 -40.97 6.39 11.35
C ASP A 30 -39.92 5.25 11.34
N ALA A 31 -40.33 4.04 11.70
CA ALA A 31 -39.43 2.88 11.78
C ALA A 31 -38.76 2.56 10.43
N LEU A 32 -39.40 2.92 9.30
CA LEU A 32 -38.88 2.73 7.95
C LEU A 32 -37.73 3.71 7.67
N SER A 33 -37.91 4.99 8.02
CA SER A 33 -36.89 6.03 7.88
C SER A 33 -35.66 5.75 8.76
N LEU A 34 -35.86 5.27 9.98
CA LEU A 34 -34.76 4.85 10.85
C LEU A 34 -33.96 3.72 10.22
N ARG A 35 -34.61 2.69 9.71
CA ARG A 35 -33.99 1.53 9.10
C ARG A 35 -33.28 1.87 7.79
N ALA A 36 -33.86 2.79 6.98
CA ALA A 36 -33.21 3.30 5.79
C ALA A 36 -31.91 4.05 6.13
N ASN A 37 -31.92 4.88 7.15
CA ASN A 37 -30.71 5.62 7.60
C ASN A 37 -29.62 4.67 8.15
N GLU A 38 -29.98 3.60 8.87
CA GLU A 38 -29.04 2.57 9.31
C GLU A 38 -28.38 1.86 8.11
N LEU A 39 -29.17 1.49 7.09
CA LEU A 39 -28.66 0.86 5.86
C LEU A 39 -27.73 1.80 5.09
N LEU A 40 -28.08 3.09 4.96
CA LEU A 40 -27.24 4.08 4.32
C LEU A 40 -25.90 4.24 5.04
N ALA A 41 -25.91 4.30 6.37
CA ALA A 41 -24.70 4.38 7.18
C ALA A 41 -23.81 3.13 7.02
N ALA A 42 -24.40 1.94 6.96
CA ALA A 42 -23.67 0.69 6.71
C ALA A 42 -23.05 0.66 5.31
N LEU A 43 -23.75 1.14 4.28
CA LEU A 43 -23.22 1.24 2.92
C LEU A 43 -22.05 2.21 2.83
N ASP A 44 -22.11 3.36 3.51
CA ASP A 44 -21.01 4.31 3.59
C ASP A 44 -19.77 3.68 4.26
N GLU A 45 -19.97 2.92 5.31
CA GLU A 45 -18.88 2.21 5.99
C GLU A 45 -18.23 1.16 5.08
N ILE A 46 -19.01 0.37 4.37
CA ILE A 46 -18.52 -0.61 3.38
C ILE A 46 -17.71 0.08 2.28
N ASN A 47 -18.19 1.20 1.75
CA ASN A 47 -17.46 1.97 0.75
C ASN A 47 -16.12 2.50 1.27
N LEU A 48 -16.06 2.97 2.53
CA LEU A 48 -14.81 3.40 3.15
C LEU A 48 -13.82 2.25 3.32
N TYR A 49 -14.28 1.06 3.71
CA TYR A 49 -13.43 -0.14 3.77
C TYR A 49 -12.90 -0.53 2.40
N ARG A 50 -13.74 -0.47 1.36
CA ARG A 50 -13.32 -0.78 -0.01
C ARG A 50 -12.23 0.17 -0.50
N ILE A 51 -12.40 1.49 -0.31
CA ILE A 51 -11.40 2.51 -0.68
C ILE A 51 -10.07 2.26 0.09
N ALA A 52 -10.15 1.96 1.37
CA ALA A 52 -8.96 1.64 2.18
C ALA A 52 -8.26 0.39 1.67
N ALA A 53 -9.02 -0.66 1.32
CA ALA A 53 -8.49 -1.92 0.82
C ALA A 53 -7.80 -1.78 -0.55
N GLU A 54 -8.30 -0.92 -1.44
CA GLU A 54 -7.67 -0.65 -2.74
C GLU A 54 -6.33 0.08 -2.61
N ARG A 55 -6.22 1.00 -1.65
CA ARG A 55 -5.01 1.81 -1.44
C ARG A 55 -3.94 1.13 -0.62
N LEU A 56 -4.31 0.30 0.37
CA LEU A 56 -3.31 -0.34 1.22
C LEU A 56 -2.47 -1.37 0.44
N PRO A 57 -1.18 -1.51 0.78
CA PRO A 57 -0.24 -2.38 0.07
C PRO A 57 -0.42 -3.85 0.48
N PHE A 58 -1.57 -4.40 0.17
CA PHE A 58 -1.97 -5.77 0.52
C PHE A 58 -1.47 -6.83 -0.46
N SER A 59 -1.03 -6.44 -1.66
CA SER A 59 -0.57 -7.38 -2.67
C SER A 59 0.93 -7.63 -2.57
N ILE A 60 1.34 -8.85 -2.93
CA ILE A 60 2.75 -9.19 -3.11
C ILE A 60 3.30 -8.37 -4.28
N PRO A 61 4.43 -7.66 -4.10
CA PRO A 61 4.95 -6.72 -5.10
C PRO A 61 5.77 -7.39 -6.21
N VAL A 62 5.69 -8.70 -6.35
CA VAL A 62 6.44 -9.49 -7.36
C VAL A 62 5.46 -10.33 -8.17
N ARG A 63 5.51 -10.20 -9.50
CA ARG A 63 4.75 -11.04 -10.43
C ARG A 63 5.63 -12.20 -10.92
N GLY A 64 5.19 -13.43 -10.70
CA GLY A 64 5.93 -14.64 -11.07
C GLY A 64 6.60 -15.34 -9.91
N SER A 65 7.62 -16.12 -10.19
CA SER A 65 8.30 -16.94 -9.17
C SER A 65 9.29 -16.13 -8.35
N TYR A 66 9.17 -16.22 -7.06
CA TYR A 66 10.09 -15.58 -6.09
C TYR A 66 10.28 -16.45 -4.85
N ARG A 67 11.29 -16.14 -4.06
CA ARG A 67 11.56 -16.73 -2.76
C ARG A 67 11.80 -15.61 -1.74
N ASN A 68 11.11 -15.66 -0.60
CA ASN A 68 11.41 -14.76 0.53
C ASN A 68 12.76 -15.19 1.13
N THR A 69 13.75 -14.31 1.09
CA THR A 69 15.12 -14.59 1.51
C THR A 69 15.52 -13.87 2.78
N SER A 70 14.84 -12.78 3.14
CA SER A 70 15.12 -12.05 4.38
C SER A 70 13.89 -11.31 4.89
N GLY A 71 13.59 -11.48 6.16
CA GLY A 71 12.50 -10.82 6.86
C GLY A 71 12.86 -9.43 7.39
N PHE A 72 11.83 -8.71 7.84
CA PHE A 72 11.92 -7.43 8.55
C PHE A 72 12.50 -7.62 9.96
N GLY A 73 13.32 -6.69 10.43
CA GLY A 73 13.78 -6.63 11.81
C GLY A 73 15.30 -6.58 11.96
N TYR A 74 15.76 -6.63 13.22
CA TYR A 74 17.19 -6.57 13.53
C TYR A 74 17.89 -7.87 13.14
N ARG A 75 18.92 -7.76 12.29
CA ARG A 75 19.75 -8.89 11.87
C ARG A 75 21.21 -8.48 11.75
N ARG A 76 22.08 -9.48 11.59
CA ARG A 76 23.49 -9.25 11.25
C ARG A 76 23.60 -8.80 9.81
N ASP A 77 24.22 -7.65 9.58
CA ASP A 77 24.45 -7.12 8.23
C ASP A 77 25.39 -8.06 7.45
N PRO A 78 24.97 -8.56 6.27
CA PRO A 78 25.77 -9.53 5.52
C PRO A 78 27.08 -8.98 4.96
N LEU A 79 27.23 -7.64 4.88
CA LEU A 79 28.41 -6.99 4.28
C LEU A 79 29.43 -6.55 5.32
N ASN A 80 29.00 -6.10 6.51
CA ASN A 80 29.92 -5.60 7.55
C ASN A 80 29.82 -6.32 8.90
N GLY A 81 28.92 -7.29 9.03
CA GLY A 81 28.73 -8.13 10.22
C GLY A 81 28.11 -7.43 11.43
N GLY A 82 27.85 -6.12 11.37
CA GLY A 82 27.22 -5.35 12.45
C GLY A 82 25.72 -5.66 12.61
N ARG A 83 25.16 -5.42 13.80
CA ARG A 83 23.71 -5.50 14.02
C ARG A 83 23.03 -4.30 13.40
N ARG A 84 22.08 -4.54 12.45
CA ARG A 84 21.36 -3.49 11.74
C ARG A 84 19.89 -3.85 11.61
N LEU A 85 19.03 -2.84 11.62
CA LEU A 85 17.63 -2.99 11.26
C LEU A 85 17.51 -3.21 9.74
N HIS A 86 16.90 -4.32 9.34
CA HIS A 86 16.40 -4.55 8.00
C HIS A 86 15.00 -3.93 7.90
N ALA A 87 14.90 -2.79 7.20
CA ALA A 87 13.70 -1.96 7.17
C ALA A 87 12.58 -2.51 6.27
N GLY A 88 12.77 -3.68 5.67
CA GLY A 88 11.83 -4.29 4.74
C GLY A 88 11.92 -5.82 4.70
N VAL A 89 11.48 -6.39 3.60
CA VAL A 89 11.61 -7.81 3.26
C VAL A 89 12.28 -7.95 1.90
N ASP A 90 13.03 -9.04 1.71
CA ASP A 90 13.75 -9.31 0.47
C ASP A 90 13.11 -10.49 -0.27
N PHE A 91 12.67 -10.25 -1.51
CA PHE A 91 12.14 -11.26 -2.42
C PHE A 91 13.16 -11.52 -3.53
N ALA A 92 13.84 -12.66 -3.50
CA ALA A 92 14.78 -13.07 -4.54
C ALA A 92 14.05 -13.72 -5.71
N GLY A 93 14.44 -13.37 -6.93
CA GLY A 93 13.91 -13.90 -8.17
C GLY A 93 14.89 -13.70 -9.34
N ALA A 94 14.46 -14.02 -10.54
CA ALA A 94 15.26 -13.79 -11.73
C ALA A 94 15.42 -12.29 -12.01
N ARG A 95 16.55 -11.90 -12.58
CA ARG A 95 16.73 -10.51 -13.06
C ARG A 95 15.70 -10.20 -14.13
N GLY A 96 15.05 -9.05 -14.05
CA GLY A 96 14.00 -8.65 -14.97
C GLY A 96 12.61 -9.16 -14.59
N THR A 97 12.44 -9.86 -13.45
CA THR A 97 11.10 -10.20 -12.95
C THR A 97 10.29 -8.93 -12.70
N ASP A 98 9.03 -8.92 -13.13
CA ASP A 98 8.14 -7.77 -12.99
C ASP A 98 7.92 -7.43 -11.52
N ILE A 99 8.16 -6.17 -11.17
CA ILE A 99 7.82 -5.57 -9.89
C ILE A 99 6.56 -4.75 -10.06
N VAL A 100 5.57 -5.00 -9.20
CA VAL A 100 4.25 -4.40 -9.30
C VAL A 100 3.91 -3.61 -8.04
N ALA A 101 3.05 -2.58 -8.19
CA ALA A 101 2.57 -1.80 -7.07
C ALA A 101 1.73 -2.66 -6.10
N GLY A 102 2.04 -2.64 -4.81
CA GLY A 102 1.35 -3.41 -3.77
C GLY A 102 -0.05 -2.89 -3.44
N GLY A 103 -0.33 -1.64 -3.76
CA GLY A 103 -1.60 -0.94 -3.61
C GLY A 103 -1.70 0.23 -4.58
N GLU A 104 -2.89 0.81 -4.73
CA GLU A 104 -3.08 2.06 -5.48
C GLU A 104 -2.35 3.22 -4.79
N GLY A 105 -1.79 4.15 -5.58
CA GLY A 105 -1.14 5.34 -5.02
C GLY A 105 -0.57 6.30 -6.05
N ARG A 106 0.23 7.24 -5.55
CA ARG A 106 0.97 8.19 -6.37
C ARG A 106 2.47 7.98 -6.17
N VAL A 107 3.21 7.90 -7.27
CA VAL A 107 4.68 7.82 -7.24
C VAL A 107 5.25 9.14 -6.71
N ILE A 108 5.91 9.11 -5.57
CA ILE A 108 6.56 10.28 -4.96
C ILE A 108 8.07 10.33 -5.25
N PHE A 109 8.65 9.18 -5.62
CA PHE A 109 10.04 9.09 -6.06
C PHE A 109 10.22 7.98 -7.10
N ALA A 110 11.00 8.22 -8.14
CA ALA A 110 11.42 7.26 -9.15
C ALA A 110 12.81 7.63 -9.64
N GLY A 111 13.86 6.82 -9.30
CA GLY A 111 15.23 7.15 -9.66
C GLY A 111 16.28 6.45 -8.80
N ARG A 112 17.51 6.98 -8.80
CA ARG A 112 18.62 6.46 -8.00
C ARG A 112 18.65 7.07 -6.60
N GLN A 113 18.75 6.20 -5.60
CA GLN A 113 18.88 6.55 -4.19
C GLN A 113 20.07 5.81 -3.59
N SER A 114 20.88 6.52 -2.79
CA SER A 114 22.06 5.92 -2.13
C SER A 114 21.67 4.70 -1.29
N GLY A 115 22.40 3.61 -1.45
CA GLY A 115 22.13 2.33 -0.81
C GLY A 115 21.03 1.51 -1.49
N TYR A 116 19.91 2.11 -1.89
CA TYR A 116 18.77 1.43 -2.52
C TYR A 116 18.96 1.15 -4.02
N GLY A 117 19.90 1.85 -4.70
CA GLY A 117 20.06 1.74 -6.14
C GLY A 117 18.93 2.43 -6.90
N LEU A 118 18.42 1.82 -7.98
CA LEU A 118 17.18 2.28 -8.62
C LEU A 118 15.99 1.90 -7.75
N MET A 119 15.15 2.88 -7.45
CA MET A 119 14.06 2.75 -6.48
C MET A 119 12.82 3.50 -6.97
N VAL A 120 11.66 2.95 -6.67
CA VAL A 120 10.35 3.61 -6.72
C VAL A 120 9.83 3.76 -5.30
N GLU A 121 9.23 4.91 -4.97
CA GLU A 121 8.47 5.11 -3.74
C GLU A 121 7.07 5.59 -4.08
N ILE A 122 6.04 4.94 -3.51
CA ILE A 122 4.63 5.20 -3.76
C ILE A 122 3.97 5.64 -2.45
N ASP A 123 3.24 6.75 -2.51
CA ASP A 123 2.34 7.21 -1.44
C ASP A 123 0.93 6.68 -1.68
N HIS A 124 0.41 5.91 -0.73
CA HIS A 124 -0.92 5.32 -0.75
C HIS A 124 -1.96 6.17 0.00
N GLY A 125 -1.53 7.32 0.54
CA GLY A 125 -2.32 8.08 1.50
C GLY A 125 -2.26 7.47 2.91
N PHE A 126 -2.99 8.05 3.84
CA PHE A 126 -3.11 7.61 5.25
C PHE A 126 -1.76 7.51 5.99
N GLY A 127 -0.73 8.22 5.51
CA GLY A 127 0.63 8.14 6.03
C GLY A 127 1.34 6.82 5.68
N ILE A 128 0.84 6.05 4.71
CA ILE A 128 1.45 4.79 4.25
C ILE A 128 2.19 5.04 2.95
N THR A 129 3.49 4.69 2.93
CA THR A 129 4.29 4.65 1.70
C THR A 129 4.94 3.29 1.52
N THR A 130 5.26 2.92 0.27
CA THR A 130 6.01 1.71 -0.05
C THR A 130 7.25 2.05 -0.87
N ARG A 131 8.34 1.28 -0.66
CA ARG A 131 9.58 1.40 -1.42
C ARG A 131 9.91 0.09 -2.11
N TYR A 132 10.34 0.20 -3.36
CA TYR A 132 10.72 -0.90 -4.24
C TYR A 132 12.14 -0.62 -4.72
N ALA A 133 13.12 -1.33 -4.17
CA ALA A 133 14.53 -1.00 -4.38
C ALA A 133 15.32 -2.12 -5.09
N HIS A 134 16.58 -1.82 -5.43
CA HIS A 134 17.52 -2.65 -6.18
C HIS A 134 17.05 -2.98 -7.61
N LEU A 135 16.14 -2.17 -8.16
CA LEU A 135 15.59 -2.36 -9.51
C LEU A 135 16.69 -2.27 -10.58
N THR A 136 16.50 -2.98 -11.69
CA THR A 136 17.35 -2.83 -12.90
C THR A 136 16.76 -1.80 -13.86
N ARG A 137 15.42 -1.64 -13.86
CA ARG A 137 14.68 -0.66 -14.66
C ARG A 137 13.48 -0.12 -13.87
N VAL A 138 13.11 1.13 -14.13
CA VAL A 138 11.91 1.79 -13.61
C VAL A 138 11.03 2.16 -14.80
N HIS A 139 9.72 1.89 -14.68
CA HIS A 139 8.72 2.09 -15.74
C HIS A 139 7.74 3.23 -15.46
N VAL A 140 7.86 3.88 -14.30
CA VAL A 140 6.98 4.96 -13.85
C VAL A 140 7.77 6.21 -13.52
N SER A 141 7.08 7.36 -13.50
CA SER A 141 7.65 8.67 -13.23
C SER A 141 7.07 9.28 -11.96
N ARG A 142 7.83 10.18 -11.33
CA ARG A 142 7.33 10.95 -10.17
C ARG A 142 6.08 11.73 -10.54
N GLY A 143 5.05 11.64 -9.69
CA GLY A 143 3.75 12.28 -9.87
C GLY A 143 2.70 11.39 -10.54
N GLU A 144 3.11 10.29 -11.15
CA GLU A 144 2.23 9.32 -11.80
C GLU A 144 1.33 8.60 -10.78
N ARG A 145 0.09 8.31 -11.16
CA ARG A 145 -0.81 7.45 -10.40
C ARG A 145 -0.64 6.03 -10.88
N VAL A 146 -0.61 5.09 -9.94
CA VAL A 146 -0.49 3.67 -10.23
C VAL A 146 -1.59 2.91 -9.52
N SER A 147 -2.13 1.90 -10.18
CA SER A 147 -3.09 0.97 -9.63
C SER A 147 -2.40 -0.20 -8.95
N ARG A 148 -3.07 -0.87 -8.02
CA ARG A 148 -2.57 -2.12 -7.45
C ARG A 148 -2.30 -3.16 -8.54
N GLY A 149 -1.12 -3.80 -8.50
CA GLY A 149 -0.70 -4.78 -9.51
C GLY A 149 -0.14 -4.18 -10.80
N GLU A 150 -0.06 -2.85 -10.93
CA GLU A 150 0.55 -2.18 -12.08
C GLU A 150 2.06 -2.38 -12.10
N HIS A 151 2.63 -2.65 -13.29
CA HIS A 151 4.06 -2.87 -13.49
C HIS A 151 4.83 -1.56 -13.33
N ILE A 152 5.68 -1.45 -12.31
CA ILE A 152 6.41 -0.23 -11.95
C ILE A 152 7.92 -0.33 -12.15
N GLY A 153 8.47 -1.53 -12.35
CA GLY A 153 9.89 -1.75 -12.54
C GLY A 153 10.27 -3.21 -12.66
N ASP A 154 11.54 -3.45 -12.90
CA ASP A 154 12.11 -4.79 -13.09
C ASP A 154 13.10 -5.12 -11.97
N MET A 155 13.03 -6.34 -11.42
CA MET A 155 13.92 -6.83 -10.39
C MET A 155 15.38 -6.80 -10.84
N GLY A 156 16.27 -6.34 -9.98
CA GLY A 156 17.70 -6.25 -10.27
C GLY A 156 18.59 -6.43 -9.05
N CYS A 157 19.78 -5.80 -9.12
CA CYS A 157 20.76 -5.76 -8.05
C CYS A 157 21.56 -4.45 -8.13
N THR A 158 20.87 -3.31 -8.21
CA THR A 158 21.53 -1.99 -8.18
C THR A 158 21.69 -1.47 -6.76
N GLY A 159 22.66 -0.61 -6.52
CA GLY A 159 22.94 -0.11 -5.17
C GLY A 159 23.68 -1.13 -4.30
N ARG A 160 23.36 -1.17 -3.00
CA ARG A 160 23.97 -2.10 -2.03
C ARG A 160 23.26 -3.44 -2.03
N CYS A 161 23.71 -4.35 -2.86
CA CYS A 161 23.06 -5.62 -3.15
C CYS A 161 24.08 -6.76 -3.22
N THR A 162 23.75 -7.94 -2.74
CA THR A 162 24.58 -9.15 -2.78
C THR A 162 24.12 -10.18 -3.80
N GLY A 163 22.94 -10.01 -4.37
CA GLY A 163 22.33 -10.90 -5.37
C GLY A 163 21.00 -10.35 -5.84
N THR A 164 20.48 -10.83 -6.97
CA THR A 164 19.23 -10.32 -7.56
C THR A 164 18.03 -10.51 -6.62
N HIS A 165 17.42 -9.41 -6.17
CA HIS A 165 16.24 -9.40 -5.31
C HIS A 165 15.53 -8.05 -5.38
N LEU A 166 14.25 -8.03 -5.01
CA LEU A 166 13.52 -6.84 -4.62
C LEU A 166 13.70 -6.64 -3.11
N HIS A 167 14.18 -5.47 -2.68
CA HIS A 167 14.02 -4.99 -1.31
C HIS A 167 12.74 -4.16 -1.23
N TYR A 168 11.79 -4.62 -0.41
CA TYR A 168 10.45 -4.03 -0.28
C TYR A 168 10.20 -3.53 1.13
N GLU A 169 9.86 -2.24 1.26
CA GLU A 169 9.50 -1.62 2.53
C GLU A 169 8.05 -1.15 2.52
N VAL A 170 7.39 -1.26 3.66
CA VAL A 170 6.18 -0.50 4.00
C VAL A 170 6.55 0.46 5.12
N ARG A 171 6.14 1.71 5.00
CA ARG A 171 6.42 2.75 5.99
C ARG A 171 5.11 3.39 6.44
N ARG A 172 5.00 3.66 7.73
CA ARG A 172 3.87 4.38 8.33
C ARG A 172 4.38 5.66 8.98
N ASN A 173 3.93 6.81 8.49
CA ASN A 173 4.39 8.14 8.92
C ASN A 173 5.93 8.29 8.86
N GLY A 174 6.55 7.68 7.84
CA GLY A 174 8.00 7.70 7.67
C GLY A 174 8.76 6.57 8.37
N ASP A 175 8.18 5.86 9.34
CA ASP A 175 8.82 4.76 10.06
C ASP A 175 8.61 3.41 9.34
N PRO A 176 9.65 2.57 9.19
CA PRO A 176 9.50 1.26 8.59
C PRO A 176 8.71 0.32 9.50
N VAL A 177 7.75 -0.39 8.90
CA VAL A 177 6.93 -1.42 9.56
C VAL A 177 7.05 -2.74 8.80
N ASN A 178 6.71 -3.87 9.46
CA ASN A 178 6.81 -5.17 8.82
C ASN A 178 5.85 -5.31 7.63
N PRO A 179 6.35 -5.41 6.38
CA PRO A 179 5.52 -5.51 5.19
C PRO A 179 4.61 -6.74 5.17
N MET A 180 5.08 -7.85 5.80
CA MET A 180 4.32 -9.10 5.82
C MET A 180 3.00 -8.99 6.57
N THR A 181 2.87 -8.05 7.51
CA THR A 181 1.60 -7.77 8.20
C THR A 181 0.52 -7.31 7.21
N PHE A 182 0.88 -6.45 6.26
CA PHE A 182 -0.04 -5.98 5.21
C PHE A 182 -0.35 -7.08 4.20
N ILE A 183 0.67 -7.77 3.70
CA ILE A 183 0.52 -8.84 2.70
C ILE A 183 -0.33 -9.99 3.26
N THR A 184 -0.14 -10.37 4.52
CA THR A 184 -0.94 -11.44 5.16
C THR A 184 -2.39 -11.01 5.33
N ALA A 185 -2.62 -9.78 5.82
CA ALA A 185 -3.99 -9.24 5.92
C ALA A 185 -4.70 -9.16 4.56
N GLY A 186 -3.97 -8.89 3.47
CA GLY A 186 -4.53 -8.85 2.13
C GLY A 186 -5.07 -10.20 1.64
N ARG A 187 -4.53 -11.32 2.11
CA ARG A 187 -5.03 -12.67 1.75
C ARG A 187 -6.40 -12.98 2.32
N ASP A 188 -6.76 -12.29 3.40
CA ASP A 188 -8.07 -12.47 4.05
C ASP A 188 -9.14 -11.55 3.45
N VAL A 189 -8.74 -10.59 2.58
CA VAL A 189 -9.62 -9.58 1.97
C VAL A 189 -9.87 -9.86 0.48
N PHE A 190 -8.93 -10.52 -0.20
CA PHE A 190 -8.91 -10.83 -1.63
C PHE A 190 -8.59 -12.31 -1.84
#